data_de680a92671df70aaecd608963d0ed1c
#
_entry.id   de680a92671df70aaecd608963d0ed1c
#
_cell.length_a   1.000
_cell.length_b   1.000
_cell.length_c   1.000
_cell.angle_alpha   90.00
_cell.angle_beta   90.00
_cell.angle_gamma   90.00
#
_symmetry.space_group_name_H-M   'P 1'
#
loop_
_entity.id
_entity.type
_entity.pdbx_description
1 polymer ?
#
loop_
_entity_poly.entity_id
_entity_poly.type
_entity_poly.pdbx_seq_one_letter_code
_entity_poly.pdbx_strand_id
1 'polypeptide(L)'
;RPVTCGMEQVNCVLSNGFAAQLDIPGINYRTFRYKDCYEQLPQGLVLGSETASTVSSRGTYHFPVEKAFSVMHPDHQSSGYDMEACNWSNIPDVDFALADDYLWTMGQFVWTGFDYLGEPSPYDTDAWPNHSSMFGIIDLASIPKDRYWLYRSIWNTESPTLHIVPHWT
;
A
#
# COMPACT_ATOMS: atom_id res chain seq x y z
N ARG A 1 -5.04 27.12 -0.87
CA ARG A 1 -5.30 25.67 -0.82
C ARG A 1 -4.07 25.00 -0.20
N PRO A 2 -4.24 24.01 0.68
CA PRO A 2 -3.11 23.27 1.25
C PRO A 2 -2.26 22.61 0.15
N VAL A 3 -0.96 22.59 0.37
CA VAL A 3 0.02 21.96 -0.52
C VAL A 3 0.62 20.75 0.17
N THR A 4 0.68 19.64 -0.53
CA THR A 4 1.33 18.40 -0.11
C THR A 4 2.22 17.86 -1.22
N CYS A 5 3.13 16.99 -0.84
CA CYS A 5 3.98 16.24 -1.76
C CYS A 5 4.24 14.86 -1.17
N GLY A 6 4.16 13.81 -2.00
CA GLY A 6 4.55 12.46 -1.61
C GLY A 6 6.06 12.34 -1.49
N MET A 7 6.55 11.87 -0.35
CA MET A 7 7.98 11.82 -0.04
C MET A 7 8.36 10.43 0.47
N GLU A 8 9.30 9.78 -0.20
CA GLU A 8 9.83 8.48 0.21
C GLU A 8 11.15 8.61 1.01
N GLN A 9 12.01 9.54 0.61
CA GLN A 9 13.33 9.73 1.21
C GLN A 9 13.25 10.59 2.48
N VAL A 10 12.63 10.04 3.53
CA VAL A 10 12.29 10.77 4.76
C VAL A 10 13.49 11.47 5.39
N ASN A 11 14.65 10.81 5.49
CA ASN A 11 15.84 11.44 6.04
C ASN A 11 16.26 12.69 5.27
N CYS A 12 16.19 12.63 3.95
CA CYS A 12 16.57 13.74 3.08
C CYS A 12 15.64 14.94 3.28
N VAL A 13 14.31 14.70 3.23
CA VAL A 13 13.33 15.79 3.29
C VAL A 13 13.20 16.41 4.69
N LEU A 14 13.54 15.68 5.74
CA LEU A 14 13.68 16.23 7.09
C LEU A 14 14.95 17.08 7.21
N SER A 15 16.11 16.56 6.78
CA SER A 15 17.40 17.23 6.95
C SER A 15 17.56 18.49 6.09
N ASN A 16 16.97 18.53 4.89
CA ASN A 16 17.05 19.69 4.00
C ASN A 16 15.93 20.73 4.24
N GLY A 17 15.01 20.45 5.15
CA GLY A 17 13.92 21.36 5.51
C GLY A 17 12.76 21.40 4.50
N PHE A 18 12.77 20.59 3.46
CA PHE A 18 11.70 20.60 2.45
C PHE A 18 10.34 20.22 3.04
N ALA A 19 10.29 19.15 3.83
CA ALA A 19 9.03 18.69 4.43
C ALA A 19 8.38 19.74 5.34
N ALA A 20 9.18 20.59 6.00
CA ALA A 20 8.69 21.68 6.86
C ALA A 20 8.05 22.85 6.09
N GLN A 21 8.24 22.93 4.77
CA GLN A 21 7.64 23.97 3.92
C GLN A 21 6.24 23.59 3.41
N LEU A 22 5.85 22.34 3.52
CA LEU A 22 4.54 21.87 3.08
C LEU A 22 3.48 22.18 4.12
N ASP A 23 2.24 22.37 3.70
CA ASP A 23 1.11 22.47 4.63
C ASP A 23 0.79 21.11 5.25
N ILE A 24 0.93 20.05 4.45
CA ILE A 24 0.65 18.67 4.85
C ILE A 24 1.81 17.78 4.35
N PRO A 25 2.68 17.29 5.23
CA PRO A 25 3.73 16.34 4.82
C PRO A 25 3.13 14.99 4.44
N GLY A 26 3.31 14.61 3.17
CA GLY A 26 2.91 13.31 2.62
C GLY A 26 4.08 12.33 2.65
N ILE A 27 3.91 11.20 3.30
CA ILE A 27 4.95 10.16 3.39
C ILE A 27 4.49 8.92 2.64
N ASN A 28 5.34 8.48 1.70
CA ASN A 28 5.10 7.26 0.94
C ASN A 28 5.67 6.06 1.70
N TYR A 29 4.83 5.06 1.95
CA TYR A 29 5.13 3.71 2.49
C TYR A 29 5.82 3.64 3.85
N ARG A 30 6.71 4.51 4.20
CA ARG A 30 7.61 4.46 5.36
C ARG A 30 6.86 4.65 6.70
N THR A 31 5.86 3.82 6.99
CA THR A 31 5.02 3.90 8.19
C THR A 31 5.84 3.97 9.49
N PHE A 32 6.94 3.25 9.55
CA PHE A 32 7.87 3.27 10.70
C PHE A 32 8.57 4.62 10.93
N ARG A 33 8.45 5.56 9.98
CA ARG A 33 9.00 6.93 10.06
C ARG A 33 7.93 7.99 10.35
N TYR A 34 6.67 7.62 10.40
CA TYR A 34 5.59 8.59 10.63
C TYR A 34 5.75 9.32 11.95
N LYS A 35 6.13 8.59 13.02
CA LYS A 35 6.37 9.19 14.32
C LYS A 35 7.53 10.20 14.30
N ASP A 36 8.63 9.89 13.61
CA ASP A 36 9.75 10.82 13.44
C ASP A 36 9.32 12.09 12.72
N CYS A 37 8.50 11.96 11.67
CA CYS A 37 7.95 13.11 10.96
C CYS A 37 7.06 13.96 11.86
N TYR A 38 6.15 13.32 12.59
CA TYR A 38 5.27 14.00 13.55
C TYR A 38 6.05 14.80 14.61
N GLU A 39 7.11 14.20 15.16
CA GLU A 39 7.91 14.83 16.24
C GLU A 39 8.83 15.95 15.73
N GLN A 40 9.30 15.88 14.49
CA GLN A 40 10.30 16.79 13.95
C GLN A 40 9.71 17.92 13.08
N LEU A 41 8.49 17.73 12.57
CA LEU A 41 7.86 18.69 11.67
C LEU A 41 6.89 19.62 12.39
N PRO A 42 6.87 20.92 12.03
CA PRO A 42 6.04 21.91 12.72
C PRO A 42 4.53 21.69 12.52
N GLN A 43 4.12 20.95 11.51
CA GLN A 43 2.71 20.72 11.19
C GLN A 43 1.99 19.86 12.22
N GLY A 44 2.70 18.96 12.93
CA GLY A 44 2.10 18.08 13.93
C GLY A 44 1.09 17.10 13.35
N LEU A 45 1.27 16.71 12.09
CA LEU A 45 0.42 15.75 11.37
C LEU A 45 1.19 15.09 10.23
N VAL A 46 0.71 13.93 9.75
CA VAL A 46 1.28 13.19 8.62
C VAL A 46 0.17 12.61 7.77
N LEU A 47 0.33 12.67 6.46
CA LEU A 47 -0.54 12.03 5.47
C LEU A 47 0.18 10.82 4.86
N GLY A 48 -0.48 9.67 4.80
CA GLY A 48 -0.03 8.56 3.97
C GLY A 48 -0.30 8.85 2.50
N SER A 49 0.63 9.47 1.80
CA SER A 49 0.44 9.90 0.41
C SER A 49 0.48 8.76 -0.60
N GLU A 50 1.21 7.69 -0.27
CA GLU A 50 1.12 6.38 -0.92
C GLU A 50 1.29 5.32 0.17
N THR A 51 0.31 4.44 0.32
CA THR A 51 0.31 3.46 1.41
C THR A 51 0.18 2.03 0.89
N ALA A 52 0.44 1.09 1.75
CA ALA A 52 0.46 -0.35 1.51
C ALA A 52 1.39 -0.74 0.35
N SER A 53 0.95 -0.66 -0.88
CA SER A 53 1.67 -1.24 -2.03
C SER A 53 1.83 -2.75 -1.87
N THR A 54 0.78 -3.38 -1.37
CA THR A 54 0.66 -4.83 -1.24
C THR A 54 0.52 -5.44 -2.63
N VAL A 55 1.18 -6.54 -2.87
CA VAL A 55 1.10 -7.24 -4.15
C VAL A 55 0.11 -8.38 -4.07
N SER A 56 -0.73 -8.53 -5.10
CA SER A 56 -1.63 -9.67 -5.25
C SER A 56 -2.07 -9.87 -6.69
N SER A 57 -2.28 -11.12 -7.07
CA SER A 57 -2.92 -11.52 -8.31
C SER A 57 -4.31 -12.04 -8.01
N ARG A 58 -5.30 -11.60 -8.79
CA ARG A 58 -6.68 -12.05 -8.59
C ARG A 58 -6.82 -13.56 -8.87
N GLY A 59 -7.39 -14.26 -7.89
CA GLY A 59 -7.68 -15.68 -8.01
C GLY A 59 -6.49 -16.62 -7.84
N THR A 60 -5.35 -16.11 -7.35
CA THR A 60 -4.16 -16.92 -7.06
C THR A 60 -3.95 -17.00 -5.55
N TYR A 61 -3.79 -18.20 -5.01
CA TYR A 61 -3.69 -18.43 -3.58
C TYR A 61 -2.52 -19.37 -3.27
N HIS A 62 -1.46 -18.84 -2.68
CA HIS A 62 -0.28 -19.60 -2.31
C HIS A 62 -0.28 -19.91 -0.81
N PHE A 63 0.30 -21.04 -0.45
CA PHE A 63 0.47 -21.50 0.92
C PHE A 63 1.95 -21.69 1.26
N PRO A 64 2.36 -21.52 2.54
CA PRO A 64 1.55 -21.10 3.68
C PRO A 64 1.09 -19.65 3.58
N VAL A 65 -0.01 -19.29 4.25
CA VAL A 65 -0.47 -17.90 4.34
C VAL A 65 0.31 -17.20 5.44
N GLU A 66 1.33 -16.46 5.08
CA GLU A 66 2.18 -15.74 6.01
C GLU A 66 2.64 -14.40 5.43
N LYS A 67 2.97 -13.46 6.30
CA LYS A 67 3.50 -12.17 5.86
C LYS A 67 4.88 -12.37 5.25
N ALA A 68 5.03 -11.94 4.01
CA ALA A 68 6.27 -12.10 3.27
C ALA A 68 6.59 -10.87 2.40
N PHE A 69 7.87 -10.64 2.16
CA PHE A 69 8.36 -9.49 1.40
C PHE A 69 9.17 -9.94 0.19
N SER A 70 8.89 -9.32 -0.96
CA SER A 70 9.58 -9.56 -2.23
C SER A 70 9.66 -11.04 -2.61
N VAL A 71 8.59 -11.77 -2.34
CA VAL A 71 8.47 -13.18 -2.73
C VAL A 71 8.26 -13.27 -4.23
N MET A 72 8.97 -14.17 -4.86
CA MET A 72 8.82 -14.51 -6.28
C MET A 72 8.36 -15.94 -6.41
N HIS A 73 7.14 -16.15 -6.87
CA HIS A 73 6.59 -17.47 -7.10
C HIS A 73 6.93 -17.97 -8.52
N PRO A 74 7.11 -19.29 -8.72
CA PRO A 74 7.47 -19.84 -10.04
C PRO A 74 6.46 -19.59 -11.15
N ASP A 75 5.20 -19.35 -10.79
CA ASP A 75 4.10 -19.02 -11.70
C ASP A 75 4.03 -17.52 -12.04
N HIS A 76 4.93 -16.71 -11.50
CA HIS A 76 4.98 -15.25 -11.66
C HIS A 76 3.69 -14.54 -11.23
N GLN A 77 2.99 -15.10 -10.23
CA GLN A 77 1.83 -14.50 -9.61
C GLN A 77 2.12 -14.19 -8.12
N SER A 78 1.38 -13.28 -7.53
CA SER A 78 1.43 -13.00 -6.09
C SER A 78 0.16 -13.50 -5.41
N SER A 79 0.27 -13.91 -4.16
CA SER A 79 -0.87 -14.49 -3.45
C SER A 79 -1.99 -13.47 -3.21
N GLY A 80 -3.23 -13.86 -3.47
CA GLY A 80 -4.43 -13.06 -3.26
C GLY A 80 -4.80 -12.84 -1.78
N TYR A 81 -4.07 -13.45 -0.86
CA TYR A 81 -4.31 -13.30 0.59
C TYR A 81 -3.87 -11.95 1.17
N ASP A 82 -3.27 -11.05 0.35
CA ASP A 82 -2.81 -9.72 0.76
C ASP A 82 -1.77 -9.71 1.89
N MET A 83 -0.98 -10.77 1.97
CA MET A 83 0.09 -10.94 2.94
C MET A 83 1.48 -10.74 2.33
N GLU A 84 1.56 -10.43 1.03
CA GLU A 84 2.81 -10.23 0.30
C GLU A 84 3.00 -8.75 -0.04
N ALA A 85 4.20 -8.25 0.15
CA ALA A 85 4.57 -6.86 -0.14
C ALA A 85 6.00 -6.77 -0.66
N CYS A 86 6.38 -5.62 -1.23
CA CYS A 86 7.77 -5.31 -1.55
C CYS A 86 8.54 -4.93 -0.28
N ASN A 87 9.88 -5.00 -0.32
CA ASN A 87 10.73 -4.68 0.84
C ASN A 87 10.55 -3.26 1.40
N TRP A 88 10.07 -2.34 0.57
CA TRP A 88 9.83 -0.95 0.91
C TRP A 88 8.37 -0.64 1.24
N SER A 89 7.48 -1.61 1.12
CA SER A 89 6.04 -1.45 1.27
C SER A 89 5.47 -2.24 2.46
N ASN A 90 4.16 -2.30 2.59
CA ASN A 90 3.47 -2.95 3.70
C ASN A 90 2.24 -3.73 3.22
N ILE A 91 1.65 -4.46 4.16
CA ILE A 91 0.28 -4.98 4.05
C ILE A 91 -0.71 -3.95 4.62
N PRO A 92 -2.00 -3.97 4.19
CA PRO A 92 -2.98 -2.96 4.58
C PRO A 92 -3.18 -2.81 6.10
N ASP A 93 -3.08 -3.90 6.84
CA ASP A 93 -3.25 -3.93 8.30
C ASP A 93 -2.32 -2.95 9.02
N VAL A 94 -1.08 -2.77 8.53
CA VAL A 94 -0.10 -1.87 9.13
C VAL A 94 -0.55 -0.42 9.01
N ASP A 95 -1.06 -0.03 7.84
CA ASP A 95 -1.50 1.35 7.58
C ASP A 95 -2.80 1.67 8.34
N PHE A 96 -3.73 0.72 8.41
CA PHE A 96 -4.97 0.89 9.18
C PHE A 96 -4.71 0.97 10.68
N ALA A 97 -3.88 0.06 11.22
CA ALA A 97 -3.53 0.11 12.64
C ALA A 97 -2.88 1.44 13.02
N LEU A 98 -2.03 1.98 12.16
CA LEU A 98 -1.36 3.26 12.39
C LEU A 98 -2.37 4.43 12.40
N ALA A 99 -3.35 4.40 11.52
CA ALA A 99 -4.41 5.41 11.50
C ALA A 99 -5.31 5.34 12.73
N ASP A 100 -5.56 4.16 13.25
CA ASP A 100 -6.35 3.96 14.47
C ASP A 100 -5.58 4.35 15.74
N ASP A 101 -4.29 4.02 15.80
CA ASP A 101 -3.45 4.26 16.98
C ASP A 101 -3.03 5.73 17.12
N TYR A 102 -2.92 6.49 16.02
CA TYR A 102 -2.37 7.84 16.02
C TYR A 102 -3.29 8.87 15.38
N LEU A 103 -3.97 9.64 16.22
CA LEU A 103 -4.92 10.69 15.80
C LEU A 103 -4.31 11.84 14.98
N TRP A 104 -2.99 11.95 14.93
CA TRP A 104 -2.28 12.92 14.10
C TRP A 104 -2.05 12.43 12.66
N THR A 105 -2.42 11.22 12.32
CA THR A 105 -2.48 10.77 10.93
C THR A 105 -3.73 11.29 10.25
N MET A 106 -3.57 11.91 9.08
CA MET A 106 -4.68 12.51 8.34
C MET A 106 -5.44 11.51 7.45
N GLY A 107 -5.03 10.25 7.45
CA GLY A 107 -5.55 9.24 6.56
C GLY A 107 -4.53 8.83 5.48
N GLN A 108 -5.00 8.19 4.43
CA GLN A 108 -4.12 7.54 3.47
C GLN A 108 -4.68 7.52 2.05
N PHE A 109 -3.75 7.49 1.09
CA PHE A 109 -4.02 7.16 -0.31
C PHE A 109 -3.30 5.86 -0.65
N VAL A 110 -4.05 4.81 -0.92
CA VAL A 110 -3.47 3.51 -1.23
C VAL A 110 -2.78 3.50 -2.60
N TRP A 111 -1.59 2.91 -2.67
CA TRP A 111 -0.96 2.56 -3.93
C TRP A 111 -1.27 1.10 -4.27
N THR A 112 -2.16 0.77 -5.24
CA THR A 112 -2.87 1.75 -6.06
C THR A 112 -4.27 1.25 -6.35
N GLY A 113 -5.11 2.09 -6.95
CA GLY A 113 -6.49 1.73 -7.30
C GLY A 113 -6.57 0.59 -8.32
N PHE A 114 -5.76 0.66 -9.38
CA PHE A 114 -5.74 -0.32 -10.47
C PHE A 114 -4.34 -0.86 -10.69
N ASP A 115 -4.25 -2.11 -11.14
CA ASP A 115 -3.02 -2.59 -11.77
C ASP A 115 -2.73 -1.76 -13.02
N TYR A 116 -1.47 -1.60 -13.36
CA TYR A 116 -1.04 -0.84 -14.52
C TYR A 116 0.13 -1.53 -15.24
N LEU A 117 0.26 -1.28 -16.53
CA LEU A 117 1.34 -1.83 -17.35
C LEU A 117 2.66 -1.13 -17.07
N GLY A 118 3.76 -1.86 -17.18
CA GLY A 118 5.11 -1.32 -17.21
C GLY A 118 5.91 -1.40 -15.92
N GLU A 119 5.32 -1.80 -14.81
CA GLU A 119 6.02 -2.02 -13.52
C GLU A 119 5.61 -3.37 -12.92
N PRO A 120 6.22 -4.47 -13.35
CA PRO A 120 5.82 -5.82 -12.96
C PRO A 120 6.32 -6.22 -11.55
N SER A 121 6.14 -5.37 -10.56
CA SER A 121 6.52 -5.64 -9.18
C SER A 121 5.60 -6.69 -8.53
N PRO A 122 6.15 -7.62 -7.73
CA PRO A 122 7.54 -7.68 -7.24
C PRO A 122 8.54 -8.28 -8.24
N TYR A 123 8.09 -8.67 -9.42
CA TYR A 123 8.91 -9.28 -10.45
C TYR A 123 9.64 -8.21 -11.27
N ASP A 124 10.84 -8.54 -11.76
CA ASP A 124 11.61 -7.65 -12.61
C ASP A 124 11.05 -7.61 -14.05
N THR A 125 11.45 -6.61 -14.82
CA THR A 125 11.03 -6.42 -16.21
C THR A 125 11.39 -7.59 -17.12
N ASP A 126 12.41 -8.37 -16.76
CA ASP A 126 12.87 -9.54 -17.51
C ASP A 126 12.09 -10.82 -17.16
N ALA A 127 11.21 -10.77 -16.17
CA ALA A 127 10.42 -11.92 -15.74
C ALA A 127 9.16 -12.11 -16.61
N TRP A 128 9.35 -12.22 -17.93
CA TRP A 128 8.24 -12.54 -18.84
C TRP A 128 7.58 -13.88 -18.43
N PRO A 129 6.25 -13.98 -18.47
CA PRO A 129 5.28 -13.06 -19.12
C PRO A 129 4.75 -11.91 -18.25
N ASN A 130 5.34 -11.66 -17.11
CA ASN A 130 4.87 -10.62 -16.23
C ASN A 130 5.15 -9.21 -16.80
N HIS A 131 4.13 -8.41 -16.97
CA HIS A 131 4.19 -7.10 -17.64
C HIS A 131 3.37 -6.01 -16.97
N SER A 132 2.72 -6.36 -15.86
CA SER A 132 1.80 -5.49 -15.11
C SER A 132 2.22 -5.41 -13.66
N SER A 133 1.95 -4.28 -13.02
CA SER A 133 2.01 -4.18 -11.56
C SER A 133 1.01 -5.13 -10.92
N MET A 134 1.29 -5.51 -9.67
CA MET A 134 0.38 -6.30 -8.83
C MET A 134 -0.15 -5.50 -7.63
N PHE A 135 0.02 -4.18 -7.64
CA PHE A 135 -0.34 -3.28 -6.55
C PHE A 135 -1.82 -2.90 -6.51
N GLY A 136 -2.52 -3.02 -7.63
CA GLY A 136 -3.91 -2.60 -7.75
C GLY A 136 -4.85 -3.33 -6.78
N ILE A 137 -5.82 -2.62 -6.24
CA ILE A 137 -6.97 -3.24 -5.55
C ILE A 137 -8.00 -3.77 -6.55
N ILE A 138 -7.88 -3.32 -7.81
CA ILE A 138 -8.63 -3.76 -8.98
C ILE A 138 -7.62 -4.20 -10.04
N ASP A 139 -7.87 -5.27 -10.75
CA ASP A 139 -6.97 -5.78 -11.79
C ASP A 139 -7.07 -4.99 -13.12
N LEU A 140 -6.22 -5.34 -14.08
CA LEU A 140 -6.22 -4.73 -15.43
C LEU A 140 -7.55 -4.88 -16.18
N ALA A 141 -8.34 -5.89 -15.86
CA ALA A 141 -9.65 -6.13 -16.47
C ALA A 141 -10.78 -5.36 -15.75
N SER A 142 -10.45 -4.49 -14.81
CA SER A 142 -11.38 -3.75 -13.96
C SER A 142 -12.21 -4.66 -13.03
N ILE A 143 -11.68 -5.81 -12.66
CA ILE A 143 -12.32 -6.73 -11.73
C ILE A 143 -11.69 -6.56 -10.33
N PRO A 144 -12.51 -6.38 -9.28
CA PRO A 144 -12.01 -6.28 -7.91
C PRO A 144 -11.20 -7.52 -7.49
N LYS A 145 -10.04 -7.29 -6.86
CA LYS A 145 -9.29 -8.32 -6.14
C LYS A 145 -9.87 -8.50 -4.73
N ASP A 146 -9.43 -9.52 -3.99
CA ASP A 146 -9.92 -9.75 -2.62
C ASP A 146 -9.70 -8.53 -1.72
N ARG A 147 -8.57 -7.86 -1.85
CA ARG A 147 -8.20 -6.63 -1.15
C ARG A 147 -9.18 -5.48 -1.35
N TYR A 148 -9.87 -5.37 -2.47
CA TYR A 148 -10.94 -4.38 -2.68
C TYR A 148 -12.00 -4.48 -1.58
N TRP A 149 -12.38 -5.68 -1.23
CA TRP A 149 -13.42 -5.91 -0.23
C TRP A 149 -12.96 -5.57 1.18
N LEU A 150 -11.66 -5.75 1.49
CA LEU A 150 -11.06 -5.29 2.73
C LEU A 150 -11.16 -3.77 2.84
N TYR A 151 -10.66 -3.02 1.85
CA TYR A 151 -10.76 -1.55 1.84
C TYR A 151 -12.20 -1.07 1.90
N ARG A 152 -13.10 -1.70 1.14
CA ARG A 152 -14.52 -1.37 1.17
C ARG A 152 -15.13 -1.60 2.55
N SER A 153 -14.75 -2.65 3.25
CA SER A 153 -15.29 -2.96 4.58
C SER A 153 -14.93 -1.92 5.64
N ILE A 154 -13.79 -1.26 5.47
CA ILE A 154 -13.28 -0.25 6.40
C ILE A 154 -13.78 1.16 6.00
N TRP A 155 -13.73 1.49 4.72
CA TRP A 155 -14.03 2.85 4.25
C TRP A 155 -15.50 3.11 3.94
N ASN A 156 -16.27 2.08 3.59
CA ASN A 156 -17.69 2.25 3.34
C ASN A 156 -18.51 1.90 4.58
N THR A 157 -18.88 2.91 5.32
CA THR A 157 -19.68 2.78 6.53
C THR A 157 -21.20 2.73 6.27
N GLU A 158 -21.64 2.99 5.04
CA GLU A 158 -23.06 3.06 4.68
C GLU A 158 -23.71 1.68 4.50
N SER A 159 -22.91 0.70 4.10
CA SER A 159 -23.41 -0.66 3.86
C SER A 159 -22.42 -1.73 4.30
N PRO A 160 -22.88 -2.82 4.94
CA PRO A 160 -22.00 -3.90 5.36
C PRO A 160 -21.33 -4.56 4.16
N THR A 161 -20.12 -5.05 4.38
CA THR A 161 -19.37 -5.84 3.40
C THR A 161 -19.16 -7.24 3.94
N LEU A 162 -19.51 -8.23 3.16
CA LEU A 162 -19.15 -9.63 3.38
C LEU A 162 -18.42 -10.15 2.14
N HIS A 163 -17.24 -10.68 2.36
CA HIS A 163 -16.43 -11.31 1.31
C HIS A 163 -15.76 -12.56 1.86
N ILE A 164 -15.75 -13.61 1.07
CA ILE A 164 -15.09 -14.88 1.41
C ILE A 164 -13.88 -15.02 0.51
N VAL A 165 -12.70 -15.01 1.13
CA VAL A 165 -11.45 -15.29 0.40
C VAL A 165 -11.36 -16.80 0.20
N PRO A 166 -11.37 -17.29 -1.03
CA PRO A 166 -11.29 -18.73 -1.29
C PRO A 166 -9.88 -19.25 -0.99
N HIS A 167 -9.80 -20.50 -0.53
CA HIS A 167 -8.57 -21.27 -0.42
C HIS A 167 -8.76 -22.67 -0.98
N TRP A 168 -9.66 -22.76 -1.94
CA TRP A 168 -9.89 -23.93 -2.79
C TRP A 168 -9.85 -23.48 -4.24
N THR A 169 -9.31 -24.29 -5.09
CA THR A 169 -9.30 -24.13 -6.54
C THR A 169 -10.08 -25.28 -7.17
#